data_9368e86128890c45954d0ef28007138e
#
_entry.id   9368e86128890c45954d0ef28007138e
#
_cell.length_a   1.000
_cell.length_b   1.000
_cell.length_c   1.000
_cell.angle_alpha   90.00
_cell.angle_beta   90.00
_cell.angle_gamma   90.00
#
_symmetry.space_group_name_H-M   'P 1'
#
loop_
_entity.id
_entity.type
_entity.pdbx_description
1 polymer ?
#
loop_
_entity_poly.entity_id
_entity_poly.type
_entity_poly.pdbx_seq_one_letter_code
_entity_poly.pdbx_strand_id
1 'polypeptide(L)'
;LHLPHNSTNDFNNHNSYLMPSASAYWIPNNKNTLYLTYSTSITRPTVQMLNPFISNPNSNTIRQGNPNLKAQYSHEVALNWFFNGPHNLSLNTSISYSNTNKIIHNYSYLGENNKVIYTYGNMGVGHNIGVTTNLRWNAAEWLMLSANGSIGINKLEAADIGLNQTDWYYSFAPSLDFLLPKQFRLGMNGGLYKNAPAPWTENKHIYMYSFYANKSFLKGRLNVSITANSPFNKYIKSSSTTTLPDIMTTQTNYITARSFGINLSYSFGSGQKVNVQRDRTL
;
A
#
# COMPACT_ATOMS: atom_id res chain seq x y z
N LEU A 1 13.29 -37.66 25.56
CA LEU A 1 12.69 -37.80 24.22
C LEU A 1 13.77 -37.45 23.18
N HIS A 2 14.39 -38.50 22.59
CA HIS A 2 15.31 -38.36 21.45
C HIS A 2 14.46 -38.19 20.20
N LEU A 3 14.47 -37.01 19.58
CA LEU A 3 13.97 -36.80 18.23
C LEU A 3 15.07 -37.29 17.27
N PRO A 4 14.76 -38.16 16.29
CA PRO A 4 15.77 -38.55 15.29
C PRO A 4 16.06 -37.37 14.38
N HIS A 5 17.30 -36.89 14.44
CA HIS A 5 17.91 -35.97 13.52
C HIS A 5 18.27 -36.74 12.25
N ASN A 6 17.38 -36.83 11.27
CA ASN A 6 17.75 -37.22 9.90
C ASN A 6 16.64 -36.85 8.89
N SER A 7 16.71 -35.62 8.41
CA SER A 7 16.34 -35.30 7.04
C SER A 7 17.00 -33.96 6.70
N THR A 8 18.28 -34.04 6.30
CA THR A 8 18.97 -32.98 5.59
C THR A 8 18.36 -32.83 4.21
N ASN A 9 17.20 -32.18 4.11
CA ASN A 9 16.81 -31.53 2.88
C ASN A 9 17.54 -30.20 2.82
N ASP A 10 18.80 -30.24 2.45
CA ASP A 10 19.58 -29.07 2.09
C ASP A 10 19.01 -28.48 0.81
N PHE A 11 18.11 -27.48 0.96
CA PHE A 11 17.61 -26.69 -0.16
C PHE A 11 18.69 -25.67 -0.53
N ASN A 12 19.63 -26.09 -1.36
CA ASN A 12 20.67 -25.19 -1.88
C ASN A 12 20.17 -24.63 -3.22
N ASN A 13 19.53 -23.47 -3.19
CA ASN A 13 19.00 -22.81 -4.38
C ASN A 13 19.85 -21.58 -4.71
N HIS A 14 20.85 -21.75 -5.58
CA HIS A 14 21.67 -20.66 -6.11
C HIS A 14 21.05 -20.12 -7.39
N ASN A 15 20.55 -18.90 -7.33
CA ASN A 15 20.01 -18.20 -8.49
C ASN A 15 20.74 -16.86 -8.66
N SER A 16 21.31 -16.64 -9.83
CA SER A 16 21.87 -15.34 -10.23
C SER A 16 20.87 -14.58 -11.09
N TYR A 17 20.66 -13.31 -10.80
CA TYR A 17 19.73 -12.46 -11.52
C TYR A 17 20.40 -11.16 -11.91
N LEU A 18 20.26 -10.78 -13.17
CA LEU A 18 20.65 -9.46 -13.65
C LEU A 18 19.49 -8.48 -13.40
N MET A 19 19.75 -7.39 -12.68
CA MET A 19 18.77 -6.36 -12.35
C MET A 19 19.18 -5.01 -12.95
N PRO A 20 18.99 -4.80 -14.26
CA PRO A 20 19.32 -3.53 -14.89
C PRO A 20 18.37 -2.43 -14.41
N SER A 21 18.89 -1.22 -14.32
CA SER A 21 18.13 0.01 -14.10
C SER A 21 18.69 1.14 -14.94
N ALA A 22 17.82 2.04 -15.36
CA ALA A 22 18.20 3.24 -16.09
C ALA A 22 17.30 4.39 -15.68
N SER A 23 17.82 5.62 -15.74
CA SER A 23 17.03 6.81 -15.48
C SER A 23 17.44 7.94 -16.39
N ALA A 24 16.47 8.76 -16.76
CA ALA A 24 16.67 10.00 -17.52
C ALA A 24 15.95 11.13 -16.80
N TYR A 25 16.55 12.28 -16.83
CA TYR A 25 16.11 13.45 -16.08
C TYR A 25 16.06 14.66 -17.00
N TRP A 26 14.97 15.41 -16.97
CA TRP A 26 14.77 16.58 -17.80
C TRP A 26 14.08 17.68 -17.02
N ILE A 27 14.68 18.89 -17.03
CA ILE A 27 14.15 20.09 -16.40
C ILE A 27 13.87 21.12 -17.51
N PRO A 28 12.66 21.15 -18.08
CA PRO A 28 12.32 22.11 -19.12
C PRO A 28 12.32 23.56 -18.61
N ASN A 29 12.04 23.76 -17.33
CA ASN A 29 12.08 25.06 -16.64
C ASN A 29 12.09 24.85 -15.11
N ASN A 30 12.21 25.96 -14.37
CA ASN A 30 12.29 25.94 -12.90
C ASN A 30 11.02 25.49 -12.15
N LYS A 31 9.90 25.27 -12.86
CA LYS A 31 8.64 24.79 -12.31
C LYS A 31 8.37 23.32 -12.61
N ASN A 32 9.01 22.78 -13.62
CA ASN A 32 8.73 21.42 -14.10
C ASN A 32 9.99 20.58 -14.08
N THR A 33 9.84 19.37 -13.58
CA THR A 33 10.85 18.32 -13.63
C THR A 33 10.21 17.04 -14.09
N LEU A 34 10.79 16.40 -15.10
CA LEU A 34 10.39 15.08 -15.54
C LEU A 34 11.50 14.08 -15.26
N TYR A 35 11.11 12.91 -14.79
CA TYR A 35 12.02 11.85 -14.43
C TYR A 35 11.47 10.51 -14.95
N LEU A 36 12.16 9.95 -15.93
CA LEU A 36 11.84 8.64 -16.50
C LEU A 36 12.74 7.59 -15.83
N THR A 37 12.15 6.52 -15.36
CA THR A 37 12.86 5.39 -14.77
C THR A 37 12.49 4.09 -15.43
N TYR A 38 13.47 3.23 -15.57
CA TYR A 38 13.31 1.81 -15.78
C TYR A 38 14.02 1.07 -14.67
N SER A 39 13.35 0.13 -14.05
CA SER A 39 13.93 -0.69 -12.99
C SER A 39 13.46 -2.13 -13.10
N THR A 40 14.27 -3.02 -12.55
CA THR A 40 13.92 -4.42 -12.37
C THR A 40 14.00 -4.78 -10.90
N SER A 41 13.14 -5.66 -10.45
CA SER A 41 13.11 -6.14 -9.06
C SER A 41 12.82 -7.62 -8.99
N ILE A 42 13.23 -8.23 -7.88
CA ILE A 42 13.04 -9.66 -7.61
C ILE A 42 12.40 -9.81 -6.25
N THR A 43 11.31 -10.58 -6.19
CA THR A 43 10.71 -11.01 -4.93
C THR A 43 10.95 -12.51 -4.76
N ARG A 44 11.73 -12.87 -3.74
CA ARG A 44 12.01 -14.28 -3.40
C ARG A 44 10.91 -14.85 -2.52
N PRO A 45 10.60 -16.15 -2.66
CA PRO A 45 9.72 -16.83 -1.71
C PRO A 45 10.29 -16.72 -0.30
N THR A 46 9.42 -16.55 0.68
CA THR A 46 9.81 -16.61 2.10
C THR A 46 10.03 -18.07 2.52
N VAL A 47 10.77 -18.28 3.61
CA VAL A 47 10.96 -19.61 4.19
C VAL A 47 9.62 -20.31 4.48
N GLN A 48 8.62 -19.57 4.94
CA GLN A 48 7.29 -20.10 5.21
C GLN A 48 6.60 -20.60 3.92
N MET A 49 6.76 -19.89 2.81
CA MET A 49 6.20 -20.29 1.50
C MET A 49 6.87 -21.54 0.94
N LEU A 50 8.13 -21.77 1.26
CA LEU A 50 8.91 -22.92 0.80
C LEU A 50 8.76 -24.14 1.71
N ASN A 51 8.29 -23.98 2.94
CA ASN A 51 8.24 -25.03 3.94
C ASN A 51 7.21 -26.12 3.58
N PRO A 52 7.62 -27.35 3.23
CA PRO A 52 6.71 -28.41 2.83
C PRO A 52 5.96 -29.06 4.00
N PHE A 53 6.27 -28.69 5.24
CA PHE A 53 5.60 -29.28 6.40
C PHE A 53 4.11 -28.95 6.42
N ILE A 54 3.31 -29.98 6.62
CA ILE A 54 1.86 -29.89 6.67
C ILE A 54 1.45 -29.31 8.02
N SER A 55 0.63 -28.24 7.97
CA SER A 55 -0.07 -27.72 9.13
C SER A 55 -1.57 -27.96 8.95
N ASN A 56 -2.18 -28.60 9.95
CA ASN A 56 -3.61 -28.89 9.98
C ASN A 56 -4.29 -27.97 10.99
N PRO A 57 -4.70 -26.75 10.64
CA PRO A 57 -5.36 -25.82 11.55
C PRO A 57 -6.74 -26.33 12.01
N ASN A 58 -7.36 -27.22 11.25
CA ASN A 58 -8.59 -27.94 11.59
C ASN A 58 -8.68 -29.24 10.80
N SER A 59 -9.71 -30.08 11.09
CA SER A 59 -9.90 -31.39 10.45
C SER A 59 -10.06 -31.35 8.93
N ASN A 60 -10.53 -30.23 8.38
CA ASN A 60 -10.91 -30.10 6.97
C ASN A 60 -9.93 -29.21 6.17
N THR A 61 -8.87 -28.72 6.79
CA THR A 61 -7.94 -27.77 6.16
C THR A 61 -6.49 -28.21 6.33
N ILE A 62 -5.76 -28.20 5.24
CA ILE A 62 -4.31 -28.44 5.20
C ILE A 62 -3.64 -27.16 4.69
N ARG A 63 -2.56 -26.74 5.35
CA ARG A 63 -1.68 -25.68 4.86
C ARG A 63 -0.28 -26.25 4.70
N GLN A 64 0.31 -26.02 3.52
CA GLN A 64 1.68 -26.45 3.23
C GLN A 64 2.32 -25.44 2.28
N GLY A 65 3.61 -25.23 2.42
CA GLY A 65 4.39 -24.46 1.45
C GLY A 65 4.74 -25.29 0.22
N ASN A 66 5.37 -24.63 -0.75
CA ASN A 66 5.82 -25.28 -1.98
C ASN A 66 7.33 -25.03 -2.15
N PRO A 67 8.18 -26.07 -1.98
CA PRO A 67 9.63 -25.92 -2.10
C PRO A 67 10.09 -25.61 -3.54
N ASN A 68 9.24 -25.84 -4.55
CA ASN A 68 9.54 -25.60 -5.96
C ASN A 68 9.30 -24.15 -6.42
N LEU A 69 8.94 -23.25 -5.51
CA LEU A 69 8.70 -21.85 -5.84
C LEU A 69 9.97 -21.20 -6.37
N LYS A 70 9.80 -20.46 -7.45
CA LYS A 70 10.82 -19.58 -8.05
C LYS A 70 10.56 -18.14 -7.66
N ALA A 71 11.62 -17.32 -7.68
CA ALA A 71 11.46 -15.90 -7.47
C ALA A 71 10.63 -15.29 -8.61
N GLN A 72 9.77 -14.33 -8.26
CA GLN A 72 9.12 -13.46 -9.25
C GLN A 72 10.09 -12.37 -9.70
N TYR A 73 9.97 -11.99 -10.96
CA TYR A 73 10.81 -10.99 -11.59
C TYR A 73 9.94 -9.92 -12.23
N SER A 74 10.16 -8.67 -11.83
CA SER A 74 9.38 -7.53 -12.30
C SER A 74 10.23 -6.54 -13.06
N HIS A 75 9.66 -6.00 -14.14
CA HIS A 75 10.13 -4.84 -14.88
C HIS A 75 9.15 -3.71 -14.66
N GLU A 76 9.65 -2.51 -14.42
CA GLU A 76 8.84 -1.32 -14.27
C GLU A 76 9.42 -0.16 -15.06
N VAL A 77 8.54 0.55 -15.77
CA VAL A 77 8.83 1.85 -16.39
C VAL A 77 7.91 2.87 -15.75
N ALA A 78 8.45 4.00 -15.28
CA ALA A 78 7.67 5.07 -14.71
C ALA A 78 8.13 6.44 -15.20
N LEU A 79 7.17 7.26 -15.59
CA LEU A 79 7.37 8.69 -15.89
C LEU A 79 6.79 9.49 -14.73
N ASN A 80 7.65 10.24 -14.05
CA ASN A 80 7.30 11.11 -12.95
C ASN A 80 7.38 12.56 -13.40
N TRP A 81 6.34 13.32 -13.14
CA TRP A 81 6.26 14.74 -13.38
C TRP A 81 6.05 15.50 -12.08
N PHE A 82 6.98 16.38 -11.77
CA PHE A 82 6.93 17.28 -10.62
C PHE A 82 6.66 18.69 -11.12
N PHE A 83 5.60 19.30 -10.62
CA PHE A 83 5.25 20.69 -10.91
C PHE A 83 5.19 21.48 -9.62
N ASN A 84 5.88 22.64 -9.61
CA ASN A 84 5.84 23.63 -8.53
C ASN A 84 5.28 24.94 -9.06
N GLY A 85 4.09 25.30 -8.59
CA GLY A 85 3.37 26.50 -8.97
C GLY A 85 3.35 27.57 -7.88
N PRO A 86 2.63 28.65 -8.11
CA PRO A 86 2.44 29.70 -7.10
C PRO A 86 1.62 29.20 -5.90
N HIS A 87 1.64 29.94 -4.79
CA HIS A 87 0.92 29.61 -3.56
C HIS A 87 1.25 28.23 -3.01
N ASN A 88 2.52 27.82 -3.10
CA ASN A 88 2.99 26.49 -2.71
C ASN A 88 2.19 25.36 -3.39
N LEU A 89 1.69 25.58 -4.61
CA LEU A 89 1.12 24.52 -5.41
C LEU A 89 2.20 23.52 -5.79
N SER A 90 2.07 22.30 -5.32
CA SER A 90 2.95 21.19 -5.67
C SER A 90 2.11 20.04 -6.20
N LEU A 91 2.43 19.58 -7.40
CA LEU A 91 1.82 18.42 -8.03
C LEU A 91 2.92 17.44 -8.39
N ASN A 92 2.73 16.21 -7.97
CA ASN A 92 3.59 15.09 -8.33
C ASN A 92 2.73 14.00 -8.94
N THR A 93 2.93 13.72 -10.22
CA THR A 93 2.18 12.70 -10.96
C THR A 93 3.14 11.66 -11.52
N SER A 94 2.86 10.41 -11.25
CA SER A 94 3.59 9.26 -11.79
C SER A 94 2.67 8.43 -12.67
N ILE A 95 3.10 8.12 -13.89
CA ILE A 95 2.47 7.15 -14.77
C ILE A 95 3.43 5.97 -14.83
N SER A 96 2.97 4.79 -14.46
CA SER A 96 3.81 3.59 -14.44
C SER A 96 3.17 2.41 -15.16
N TYR A 97 4.03 1.60 -15.73
CA TYR A 97 3.70 0.28 -16.24
C TYR A 97 4.66 -0.74 -15.64
N SER A 98 4.13 -1.82 -15.10
CA SER A 98 4.93 -2.95 -14.63
C SER A 98 4.45 -4.26 -15.21
N ASN A 99 5.43 -5.14 -15.48
CA ASN A 99 5.23 -6.53 -15.87
C ASN A 99 5.93 -7.41 -14.85
N THR A 100 5.20 -8.36 -14.25
CA THR A 100 5.72 -9.30 -13.25
C THR A 100 5.52 -10.73 -13.73
N ASN A 101 6.60 -11.46 -13.83
CA ASN A 101 6.59 -12.87 -14.23
C ASN A 101 6.71 -13.80 -13.01
N LYS A 102 6.12 -14.99 -13.10
CA LYS A 102 6.15 -16.02 -12.06
C LYS A 102 5.63 -15.51 -10.72
N ILE A 103 4.49 -14.84 -10.75
CA ILE A 103 3.88 -14.25 -9.55
C ILE A 103 3.65 -15.35 -8.52
N ILE A 104 4.10 -15.12 -7.27
CA ILE A 104 3.88 -16.04 -6.16
C ILE A 104 2.53 -15.72 -5.53
N HIS A 105 1.59 -16.64 -5.67
CA HIS A 105 0.29 -16.52 -5.04
C HIS A 105 -0.05 -17.76 -4.20
N ASN A 106 -0.81 -17.54 -3.14
CA ASN A 106 -1.50 -18.60 -2.45
C ASN A 106 -2.77 -18.97 -3.22
N TYR A 107 -3.05 -20.24 -3.32
CA TYR A 107 -4.29 -20.77 -3.86
C TYR A 107 -4.74 -21.97 -3.05
N SER A 108 -5.98 -22.37 -3.24
CA SER A 108 -6.53 -23.55 -2.59
C SER A 108 -7.19 -24.45 -3.62
N TYR A 109 -7.16 -25.73 -3.33
CA TYR A 109 -7.85 -26.75 -4.11
C TYR A 109 -8.40 -27.82 -3.19
N LEU A 110 -9.37 -28.60 -3.70
CA LEU A 110 -9.95 -29.70 -2.98
C LEU A 110 -9.03 -30.91 -3.15
N GLY A 111 -8.44 -31.39 -2.08
CA GLY A 111 -7.64 -32.60 -2.03
C GLY A 111 -8.44 -33.82 -1.66
N GLU A 112 -7.75 -34.93 -1.38
CA GLU A 112 -8.37 -36.18 -0.93
C GLU A 112 -9.16 -35.99 0.36
N ASN A 113 -10.22 -36.78 0.53
CA ASN A 113 -11.14 -36.76 1.68
C ASN A 113 -11.82 -35.40 1.90
N ASN A 114 -12.10 -34.65 0.82
CA ASN A 114 -12.76 -33.34 0.85
C ASN A 114 -12.02 -32.27 1.72
N LYS A 115 -10.71 -32.42 1.88
CA LYS A 115 -9.90 -31.41 2.59
C LYS A 115 -9.50 -30.28 1.67
N VAL A 116 -9.64 -29.04 2.14
CA VAL A 116 -9.17 -27.87 1.41
C VAL A 116 -7.68 -27.71 1.68
N ILE A 117 -6.88 -27.78 0.62
CA ILE A 117 -5.42 -27.61 0.67
C ILE A 117 -5.06 -26.19 0.24
N TYR A 118 -4.43 -25.45 1.14
CA TYR A 118 -3.86 -24.13 0.86
C TYR A 118 -2.36 -24.26 0.61
N THR A 119 -1.88 -23.74 -0.51
CA THR A 119 -0.48 -23.77 -0.88
C THR A 119 -0.09 -22.54 -1.71
N TYR A 120 1.13 -22.51 -2.21
CA TYR A 120 1.67 -21.44 -3.04
C TYR A 120 2.11 -21.97 -4.40
N GLY A 121 1.94 -21.15 -5.42
CA GLY A 121 2.40 -21.44 -6.78
C GLY A 121 2.97 -20.20 -7.46
N ASN A 122 3.84 -20.41 -8.44
CA ASN A 122 4.20 -19.38 -9.38
C ASN A 122 3.15 -19.36 -10.49
N MET A 123 2.33 -18.33 -10.50
CA MET A 123 1.19 -18.24 -11.40
C MET A 123 1.41 -17.12 -12.42
N GLY A 124 1.57 -17.50 -13.67
CA GLY A 124 1.47 -16.64 -14.84
C GLY A 124 2.25 -15.33 -14.82
N VAL A 125 1.62 -14.33 -15.43
CA VAL A 125 2.16 -12.99 -15.64
C VAL A 125 1.15 -11.95 -15.16
N GLY A 126 1.65 -10.90 -14.52
CA GLY A 126 0.85 -9.74 -14.14
C GLY A 126 1.30 -8.49 -14.87
N HIS A 127 0.35 -7.75 -15.37
CA HIS A 127 0.55 -6.44 -15.96
C HIS A 127 -0.20 -5.40 -15.14
N ASN A 128 0.49 -4.34 -14.78
CA ASN A 128 -0.12 -3.22 -14.09
C ASN A 128 0.19 -1.93 -14.85
N ILE A 129 -0.83 -1.14 -15.13
CA ILE A 129 -0.70 0.24 -15.58
C ILE A 129 -1.46 1.13 -14.62
N GLY A 130 -0.81 2.20 -14.16
CA GLY A 130 -1.42 3.08 -13.18
C GLY A 130 -0.92 4.50 -13.24
N VAL A 131 -1.74 5.39 -12.69
CA VAL A 131 -1.41 6.79 -12.47
C VAL A 131 -1.58 7.08 -10.99
N THR A 132 -0.56 7.70 -10.39
CA THR A 132 -0.60 8.18 -9.01
C THR A 132 -0.33 9.69 -9.01
N THR A 133 -1.13 10.44 -8.29
CA THR A 133 -0.99 11.89 -8.19
C THR A 133 -1.04 12.33 -6.72
N ASN A 134 -0.11 13.20 -6.34
CA ASN A 134 -0.09 13.88 -5.05
C ASN A 134 -0.19 15.37 -5.30
N LEU A 135 -1.19 16.00 -4.74
CA LEU A 135 -1.46 17.44 -4.81
C LEU A 135 -1.31 18.06 -3.42
N ARG A 136 -0.63 19.19 -3.35
CA ARG A 136 -0.65 20.08 -2.21
C ARG A 136 -0.74 21.52 -2.70
N TRP A 137 -1.65 22.30 -2.11
CA TRP A 137 -1.89 23.67 -2.53
C TRP A 137 -2.38 24.54 -1.37
N ASN A 138 -1.72 25.66 -1.16
CA ASN A 138 -2.20 26.72 -0.29
C ASN A 138 -3.10 27.64 -1.12
N ALA A 139 -4.37 27.24 -1.30
CA ALA A 139 -5.32 27.95 -2.16
C ALA A 139 -5.59 29.38 -1.68
N ALA A 140 -5.49 29.60 -0.36
CA ALA A 140 -5.51 30.89 0.28
C ALA A 140 -4.68 30.83 1.57
N GLU A 141 -4.43 31.97 2.22
CA GLU A 141 -3.73 32.02 3.51
C GLU A 141 -4.45 31.21 4.61
N TRP A 142 -5.76 31.11 4.49
CA TRP A 142 -6.62 30.38 5.43
C TRP A 142 -7.05 28.99 4.94
N LEU A 143 -6.68 28.57 3.69
CA LEU A 143 -7.13 27.31 3.10
C LEU A 143 -5.96 26.54 2.47
N MET A 144 -5.71 25.37 3.00
CA MET A 144 -4.79 24.38 2.42
C MET A 144 -5.56 23.15 1.94
N LEU A 145 -5.28 22.76 0.70
CA LEU A 145 -5.82 21.58 0.04
C LEU A 145 -4.71 20.57 -0.15
N SER A 146 -5.00 19.31 0.11
CA SER A 146 -4.14 18.23 -0.35
C SER A 146 -4.97 17.05 -0.82
N ALA A 147 -4.45 16.30 -1.77
CA ALA A 147 -5.09 15.08 -2.24
C ALA A 147 -4.04 14.09 -2.69
N ASN A 148 -4.22 12.83 -2.33
CA ASN A 148 -3.49 11.72 -2.89
C ASN A 148 -4.49 10.87 -3.69
N GLY A 149 -4.16 10.53 -4.92
CA GLY A 149 -5.01 9.74 -5.79
C GLY A 149 -4.19 8.72 -6.58
N SER A 150 -4.75 7.55 -6.76
CA SER A 150 -4.24 6.56 -7.72
C SER A 150 -5.39 5.90 -8.44
N ILE A 151 -5.16 5.56 -9.69
CA ILE A 151 -6.06 4.72 -10.50
C ILE A 151 -5.20 3.84 -11.40
N GLY A 152 -5.62 2.60 -11.57
CA GLY A 152 -4.91 1.70 -12.46
C GLY A 152 -5.73 0.47 -12.82
N ILE A 153 -5.16 -0.27 -13.76
CA ILE A 153 -5.68 -1.56 -14.20
C ILE A 153 -4.61 -2.60 -13.89
N ASN A 154 -5.04 -3.69 -13.30
CA ASN A 154 -4.21 -4.86 -13.08
C ASN A 154 -4.77 -6.03 -13.89
N LYS A 155 -3.93 -6.65 -14.71
CA LYS A 155 -4.26 -7.84 -15.49
C LYS A 155 -3.39 -9.00 -15.01
N LEU A 156 -4.02 -10.12 -14.69
CA LEU A 156 -3.38 -11.36 -14.26
C LEU A 156 -3.71 -12.46 -15.28
N GLU A 157 -2.69 -13.10 -15.82
CA GLU A 157 -2.81 -14.13 -16.85
C GLU A 157 -2.03 -15.38 -16.44
N ALA A 158 -2.71 -16.52 -16.35
CA ALA A 158 -2.11 -17.84 -16.16
C ALA A 158 -2.96 -18.87 -16.90
N ALA A 159 -2.61 -19.13 -18.15
CA ALA A 159 -3.40 -19.97 -19.06
C ALA A 159 -3.47 -21.43 -18.60
N ASP A 160 -2.44 -21.93 -17.94
CA ASP A 160 -2.32 -23.28 -17.39
C ASP A 160 -3.38 -23.60 -16.31
N ILE A 161 -3.90 -22.58 -15.64
CA ILE A 161 -4.94 -22.68 -14.61
C ILE A 161 -6.22 -21.92 -14.96
N GLY A 162 -6.36 -21.49 -16.21
CA GLY A 162 -7.55 -20.78 -16.70
C GLY A 162 -7.75 -19.38 -16.10
N LEU A 163 -6.70 -18.76 -15.55
CA LEU A 163 -6.79 -17.40 -15.00
C LEU A 163 -6.57 -16.36 -16.08
N ASN A 164 -7.57 -15.52 -16.33
CA ASN A 164 -7.47 -14.30 -17.14
C ASN A 164 -8.38 -13.26 -16.50
N GLN A 165 -7.81 -12.45 -15.61
CA GLN A 165 -8.55 -11.50 -14.80
C GLN A 165 -7.99 -10.10 -15.04
N THR A 166 -8.90 -9.17 -15.32
CA THR A 166 -8.58 -7.75 -15.44
C THR A 166 -9.51 -6.99 -14.54
N ASP A 167 -8.97 -6.13 -13.68
CA ASP A 167 -9.79 -5.30 -12.78
C ASP A 167 -9.12 -3.96 -12.51
N TRP A 168 -9.97 -2.98 -12.18
CA TRP A 168 -9.57 -1.64 -11.78
C TRP A 168 -9.31 -1.57 -10.29
N TYR A 169 -8.28 -0.84 -9.92
CA TYR A 169 -8.06 -0.38 -8.55
C TYR A 169 -7.96 1.13 -8.52
N TYR A 170 -8.30 1.71 -7.40
CA TYR A 170 -8.20 3.16 -7.21
C TYR A 170 -8.12 3.54 -5.74
N SER A 171 -7.51 4.68 -5.50
CA SER A 171 -7.58 5.38 -4.22
C SER A 171 -7.76 6.87 -4.46
N PHE A 172 -8.51 7.53 -3.59
CA PHE A 172 -8.62 8.98 -3.55
C PHE A 172 -8.75 9.43 -2.11
N ALA A 173 -7.77 10.21 -1.63
CA ALA A 173 -7.67 10.66 -0.26
C ALA A 173 -7.48 12.19 -0.20
N PRO A 174 -8.58 12.97 -0.27
CA PRO A 174 -8.55 14.42 -0.13
C PRO A 174 -8.41 14.83 1.34
N SER A 175 -7.79 15.99 1.56
CA SER A 175 -7.75 16.70 2.82
C SER A 175 -7.96 18.19 2.61
N LEU A 176 -8.78 18.77 3.47
CA LEU A 176 -9.05 20.21 3.55
C LEU A 176 -8.65 20.71 4.94
N ASP A 177 -7.84 21.75 4.99
CA ASP A 177 -7.42 22.42 6.22
C ASP A 177 -7.78 23.90 6.18
N PHE A 178 -8.56 24.34 7.15
CA PHE A 178 -8.90 25.74 7.38
C PHE A 178 -8.01 26.28 8.49
N LEU A 179 -7.13 27.20 8.14
CA LEU A 179 -6.23 27.91 9.06
C LEU A 179 -6.90 29.19 9.52
N LEU A 180 -7.48 29.17 10.71
CA LEU A 180 -8.26 30.26 11.25
C LEU A 180 -7.41 31.14 12.20
N PRO A 181 -7.85 32.39 12.48
CA PRO A 181 -7.15 33.26 13.42
C PRO A 181 -6.93 32.62 14.80
N LYS A 182 -5.98 33.15 15.55
CA LYS A 182 -5.62 32.69 16.91
C LYS A 182 -5.19 31.23 16.97
N GLN A 183 -4.47 30.75 15.94
CA GLN A 183 -3.93 29.37 15.86
C GLN A 183 -5.01 28.28 15.97
N PHE A 184 -6.18 28.54 15.42
CA PHE A 184 -7.23 27.53 15.33
C PHE A 184 -7.21 26.90 13.93
N ARG A 185 -7.25 25.58 13.86
CA ARG A 185 -7.27 24.81 12.62
C ARG A 185 -8.41 23.82 12.65
N LEU A 186 -9.24 23.87 11.62
CA LEU A 186 -10.25 22.88 11.33
C LEU A 186 -9.83 22.07 10.11
N GLY A 187 -10.14 20.81 10.07
CA GLY A 187 -9.88 20.04 8.89
C GLY A 187 -10.80 18.83 8.73
N MET A 188 -10.82 18.35 7.50
CA MET A 188 -11.50 17.12 7.13
C MET A 188 -10.63 16.31 6.18
N ASN A 189 -10.62 15.00 6.40
CA ASN A 189 -9.96 14.03 5.52
C ASN A 189 -10.98 13.05 5.00
N GLY A 190 -10.83 12.65 3.74
CA GLY A 190 -11.60 11.58 3.13
C GLY A 190 -10.70 10.49 2.57
N GLY A 191 -11.28 9.33 2.33
CA GLY A 191 -10.62 8.25 1.64
C GLY A 191 -11.64 7.33 0.97
N LEU A 192 -11.43 7.08 -0.31
CA LEU A 192 -12.18 6.10 -1.09
C LEU A 192 -11.16 5.19 -1.78
N TYR A 193 -11.26 3.88 -1.57
CA TYR A 193 -10.33 2.93 -2.19
C TYR A 193 -10.99 1.62 -2.59
N LYS A 194 -10.49 1.08 -3.68
CA LYS A 194 -10.66 -0.29 -4.12
C LYS A 194 -9.27 -0.86 -4.36
N ASN A 195 -8.90 -1.89 -3.60
CA ASN A 195 -7.60 -2.54 -3.73
C ASN A 195 -7.46 -3.23 -5.08
N ALA A 196 -6.22 -3.36 -5.56
CA ALA A 196 -5.90 -4.21 -6.69
C ALA A 196 -6.39 -5.64 -6.43
N PRO A 197 -6.90 -6.33 -7.46
CA PRO A 197 -7.37 -7.70 -7.30
C PRO A 197 -6.21 -8.65 -6.99
N ALA A 198 -6.52 -9.66 -6.18
CA ALA A 198 -5.75 -10.90 -6.12
C ALA A 198 -6.36 -11.90 -7.11
N PRO A 199 -5.67 -12.99 -7.49
CA PRO A 199 -6.24 -14.01 -8.37
C PRO A 199 -7.61 -14.49 -7.90
N TRP A 200 -8.54 -14.55 -8.83
CA TRP A 200 -9.94 -14.93 -8.60
C TRP A 200 -10.69 -14.12 -7.54
N THR A 201 -10.13 -12.98 -7.12
CA THR A 201 -10.72 -12.18 -6.03
C THR A 201 -11.17 -10.82 -6.54
N GLU A 202 -12.42 -10.50 -6.29
CA GLU A 202 -13.00 -9.19 -6.48
C GLU A 202 -13.09 -8.45 -5.15
N ASN A 203 -12.56 -7.22 -5.09
CA ASN A 203 -12.62 -6.35 -3.93
C ASN A 203 -13.70 -5.27 -4.13
N LYS A 204 -14.54 -5.05 -3.10
CA LYS A 204 -15.43 -3.89 -3.07
C LYS A 204 -14.69 -2.67 -2.56
N HIS A 205 -15.17 -1.49 -2.95
CA HIS A 205 -14.62 -0.23 -2.46
C HIS A 205 -14.93 0.00 -0.97
N ILE A 206 -14.06 0.76 -0.34
CA ILE A 206 -14.16 1.18 1.07
C ILE A 206 -14.04 2.70 1.09
N TYR A 207 -14.85 3.35 1.93
CA TYR A 207 -14.73 4.79 2.18
C TYR A 207 -14.59 5.08 3.67
N MET A 208 -13.77 6.09 3.96
CA MET A 208 -13.58 6.61 5.33
C MET A 208 -13.54 8.13 5.27
N TYR A 209 -13.86 8.77 6.39
CA TYR A 209 -13.74 10.21 6.54
C TYR A 209 -13.56 10.59 8.00
N SER A 210 -12.91 11.72 8.23
CA SER A 210 -12.70 12.25 9.57
C SER A 210 -12.73 13.77 9.56
N PHE A 211 -13.10 14.32 10.71
CA PHE A 211 -13.05 15.74 11.00
C PHE A 211 -12.14 15.96 12.19
N TYR A 212 -11.44 17.07 12.20
CA TYR A 212 -10.63 17.44 13.34
C TYR A 212 -10.61 18.96 13.58
N ALA A 213 -10.39 19.30 14.82
CA ALA A 213 -10.20 20.67 15.28
C ALA A 213 -8.97 20.72 16.17
N ASN A 214 -8.04 21.62 15.86
CA ASN A 214 -6.82 21.81 16.63
C ASN A 214 -6.74 23.27 17.10
N LYS A 215 -6.32 23.46 18.34
CA LYS A 215 -6.11 24.79 18.92
C LYS A 215 -4.85 24.79 19.75
N SER A 216 -3.97 25.76 19.46
CA SER A 216 -2.81 26.04 20.28
C SER A 216 -3.09 27.17 21.25
N PHE A 217 -2.69 26.95 22.51
CA PHE A 217 -2.79 27.90 23.63
C PHE A 217 -1.40 28.15 24.23
N LEU A 218 -1.29 29.15 25.09
CA LEU A 218 -0.07 29.45 25.84
C LEU A 218 1.17 29.65 24.92
N LYS A 219 1.01 30.40 23.85
CA LYS A 219 2.05 30.61 22.83
C LYS A 219 2.61 29.30 22.23
N GLY A 220 1.73 28.31 21.99
CA GLY A 220 2.09 27.02 21.40
C GLY A 220 2.50 25.93 22.38
N ARG A 221 2.55 26.23 23.70
CA ARG A 221 2.91 25.23 24.73
C ARG A 221 1.83 24.20 24.98
N LEU A 222 0.56 24.58 24.89
CA LEU A 222 -0.56 23.67 25.04
C LEU A 222 -1.29 23.52 23.72
N ASN A 223 -1.36 22.29 23.20
CA ASN A 223 -2.09 21.95 22.00
C ASN A 223 -3.25 21.03 22.38
N VAL A 224 -4.44 21.40 21.95
CA VAL A 224 -5.67 20.63 22.09
C VAL A 224 -6.12 20.18 20.72
N SER A 225 -6.34 18.88 20.54
CA SER A 225 -6.84 18.29 19.30
C SER A 225 -8.10 17.47 19.60
N ILE A 226 -9.15 17.73 18.86
CA ILE A 226 -10.39 16.96 18.87
C ILE A 226 -10.52 16.28 17.51
N THR A 227 -10.82 14.99 17.50
CA THR A 227 -11.02 14.22 16.27
C THR A 227 -12.35 13.47 16.32
N ALA A 228 -12.99 13.36 15.17
CA ALA A 228 -14.20 12.59 14.96
C ALA A 228 -14.01 11.74 13.70
N ASN A 229 -13.78 10.45 13.86
CA ASN A 229 -13.63 9.50 12.76
C ASN A 229 -14.99 8.90 12.43
N SER A 230 -15.37 8.95 11.16
CA SER A 230 -16.62 8.39 10.63
C SER A 230 -17.84 8.63 11.56
N PRO A 231 -18.10 9.87 12.03
CA PRO A 231 -19.08 10.13 13.10
C PRO A 231 -20.49 9.64 12.76
N PHE A 232 -20.83 9.52 11.49
CA PHE A 232 -22.15 9.09 11.02
C PHE A 232 -22.21 7.58 10.70
N ASN A 233 -21.06 6.87 10.65
CA ASN A 233 -21.00 5.46 10.32
C ASN A 233 -20.37 4.67 11.48
N LYS A 234 -21.14 3.78 12.13
CA LYS A 234 -20.64 2.94 13.21
C LYS A 234 -19.59 1.94 12.71
N TYR A 235 -19.83 1.37 11.52
CA TYR A 235 -18.96 0.37 10.91
C TYR A 235 -18.64 0.74 9.47
N ILE A 236 -17.42 0.37 9.05
CA ILE A 236 -17.03 0.28 7.64
C ILE A 236 -17.12 -1.19 7.25
N LYS A 237 -17.80 -1.45 6.15
CA LYS A 237 -17.92 -2.78 5.56
C LYS A 237 -16.83 -2.96 4.51
N SER A 238 -15.95 -3.93 4.72
CA SER A 238 -14.97 -4.41 3.73
C SER A 238 -15.42 -5.78 3.25
N SER A 239 -15.56 -5.97 1.95
CA SER A 239 -16.00 -7.24 1.37
C SER A 239 -15.13 -7.63 0.19
N SER A 240 -14.73 -8.89 0.14
CA SER A 240 -14.06 -9.51 -0.99
C SER A 240 -14.73 -10.85 -1.32
N THR A 241 -14.79 -11.19 -2.60
CA THR A 241 -15.30 -12.46 -3.08
C THR A 241 -14.23 -13.14 -3.91
N THR A 242 -13.86 -14.36 -3.52
CA THR A 242 -12.93 -15.23 -4.25
C THR A 242 -13.74 -16.34 -4.90
N THR A 243 -13.61 -16.48 -6.21
CA THR A 243 -14.34 -17.51 -7.01
C THR A 243 -13.32 -18.44 -7.66
N LEU A 244 -13.21 -19.64 -7.12
CA LEU A 244 -12.44 -20.75 -7.68
C LEU A 244 -13.41 -21.69 -8.44
N PRO A 245 -12.91 -22.64 -9.28
CA PRO A 245 -13.79 -23.52 -10.04
C PRO A 245 -14.83 -24.25 -9.17
N ASP A 246 -14.44 -24.70 -7.99
CA ASP A 246 -15.28 -25.52 -7.11
C ASP A 246 -15.67 -24.82 -5.80
N ILE A 247 -15.16 -23.62 -5.55
CA ILE A 247 -15.33 -22.94 -4.26
C ILE A 247 -15.56 -21.45 -4.50
N MET A 248 -16.65 -20.93 -3.96
CA MET A 248 -16.88 -19.49 -3.87
C MET A 248 -16.88 -19.06 -2.40
N THR A 249 -16.00 -18.12 -2.05
CA THR A 249 -15.89 -17.59 -0.70
C THR A 249 -16.11 -16.10 -0.69
N THR A 250 -17.07 -15.62 0.09
CA THR A 250 -17.25 -14.19 0.35
C THR A 250 -16.86 -13.90 1.79
N GLN A 251 -15.85 -13.06 1.95
CA GLN A 251 -15.44 -12.55 3.25
C GLN A 251 -15.96 -11.14 3.43
N THR A 252 -16.67 -10.91 4.52
CA THR A 252 -17.16 -9.58 4.89
C THR A 252 -16.67 -9.24 6.28
N ASN A 253 -15.94 -8.15 6.40
CA ASN A 253 -15.41 -7.62 7.65
C ASN A 253 -16.14 -6.33 8.00
N TYR A 254 -16.60 -6.22 9.24
CA TYR A 254 -17.14 -4.99 9.80
C TYR A 254 -16.12 -4.41 10.77
N ILE A 255 -15.54 -3.28 10.38
CA ILE A 255 -14.51 -2.58 11.15
C ILE A 255 -15.18 -1.44 11.88
N THR A 256 -15.02 -1.34 13.21
CA THR A 256 -15.52 -0.19 13.96
C THR A 256 -14.87 1.08 13.45
N ALA A 257 -15.67 1.99 12.92
CA ALA A 257 -15.21 3.20 12.27
C ALA A 257 -15.43 4.46 13.11
N ARG A 258 -16.60 4.52 13.80
CA ARG A 258 -16.93 5.68 14.61
C ARG A 258 -16.06 5.73 15.85
N SER A 259 -15.31 6.82 15.96
CA SER A 259 -14.58 7.14 17.19
C SER A 259 -14.46 8.65 17.37
N PHE A 260 -14.40 9.08 18.62
CA PHE A 260 -14.15 10.44 19.03
C PHE A 260 -12.93 10.46 19.94
N GLY A 261 -12.03 11.39 19.71
CA GLY A 261 -10.80 11.51 20.48
C GLY A 261 -10.52 12.94 20.89
N ILE A 262 -9.94 13.10 22.08
CA ILE A 262 -9.36 14.36 22.54
C ILE A 262 -7.92 14.08 22.90
N ASN A 263 -7.00 14.87 22.33
CA ASN A 263 -5.57 14.81 22.64
C ASN A 263 -5.14 16.16 23.24
N LEU A 264 -4.44 16.09 24.37
CA LEU A 264 -3.84 17.24 25.03
C LEU A 264 -2.33 17.05 25.07
N SER A 265 -1.60 17.98 24.48
CA SER A 265 -0.14 17.96 24.49
C SER A 265 0.37 19.24 25.12
N TYR A 266 1.17 19.12 26.17
CA TYR A 266 1.81 20.25 26.85
C TYR A 266 3.33 20.11 26.81
N SER A 267 4.00 21.13 26.29
CA SER A 267 5.46 21.18 26.20
C SER A 267 6.04 21.93 27.41
N PHE A 268 6.79 21.22 28.25
CA PHE A 268 7.54 21.76 29.37
C PHE A 268 8.93 22.22 28.92
N GLY A 269 9.42 23.30 29.52
CA GLY A 269 10.77 23.79 29.32
C GLY A 269 10.88 25.03 28.46
N SER A 270 11.91 25.85 28.72
CA SER A 270 12.34 26.93 27.84
C SER A 270 13.27 26.29 26.80
N GLY A 271 12.85 26.25 25.52
CA GLY A 271 13.75 25.83 24.45
C GLY A 271 14.97 26.73 24.39
N GLN A 272 16.10 26.26 24.93
CA GLN A 272 17.38 26.90 24.61
C GLN A 272 17.62 26.71 23.11
N LYS A 273 17.63 27.82 22.39
CA LYS A 273 18.19 27.83 21.02
C LYS A 273 19.68 27.50 21.16
N VAL A 274 20.05 26.28 20.88
CA VAL A 274 21.44 25.90 20.68
C VAL A 274 21.88 26.59 19.39
N ASN A 275 22.56 27.73 19.52
CA ASN A 275 23.32 28.29 18.41
C ASN A 275 24.51 27.36 18.17
N VAL A 276 24.41 26.47 17.22
CA VAL A 276 25.55 25.73 16.68
C VAL A 276 26.35 26.73 15.86
N GLN A 277 27.32 27.41 16.50
CA GLN A 277 28.41 28.08 15.80
C GLN A 277 29.18 26.99 15.03
N ARG A 278 29.00 26.93 13.74
CA ARG A 278 29.91 26.17 12.87
C ARG A 278 31.21 26.98 12.80
N ASP A 279 32.19 26.62 13.61
CA ASP A 279 33.57 27.01 13.39
C ASP A 279 34.01 26.49 12.01
N ARG A 280 34.08 27.41 11.07
CA ARG A 280 34.87 27.20 9.85
C ARG A 280 36.32 27.51 10.23
N THR A 281 37.06 26.47 10.54
CA THR A 281 38.53 26.54 10.51
C THR A 281 39.00 25.77 9.28
N LEU A 282 39.53 26.54 8.34
CA LEU A 282 40.53 26.34 7.28
C LEU A 282 40.80 24.92 6.76
#